data_5c13c9101449772965c561220e2b13ce
#
_entry.id   5c13c9101449772965c561220e2b13ce
#
_cell.length_a   1.000
_cell.length_b   1.000
_cell.length_c   1.000
_cell.angle_alpha   90.00
_cell.angle_beta   90.00
_cell.angle_gamma   90.00
#
_symmetry.space_group_name_H-M   'P 1'
#
loop_
_entity.id
_entity.type
_entity.pdbx_description
1 polymer ?
#
loop_
_entity_poly.entity_id
_entity_poly.type
_entity_poly.pdbx_seq_one_letter_code
_entity_poly.pdbx_strand_id
1 'polypeptide(L)'
;RGTKPYSRFYGVLGRIEERRTTGRKPQRHCGQCVAACPVGAIFEGDHTMKLLKDLATPNRIVVVQVAPAVRVAIGEAFGFEAGTNVEKKLVGALKKLGVNYVFDTTWAADITVMEEASEFQERLERFYKGDDTVRLPILTSCCPAWVKFIEQNYPDMLDVPSSVKSPMQIFSTIAKDIWAKEKGYVRERVSVVGIMPCLAKKYEASRPEFSRGDNYDTDYVISTRELIKIFKESGINLKDIEEKEFDNPLGEYSGAGIIFGRTGGVIEAATRSTIEMITGTHLEEIEVKEVRGWEGFRTAELTIGHIELRIGIAHGLEEAAKMLDKIRAGEEFFHAIEIMACKGGCIGGGGQPKAVKKQETLEKRA
;
A
#
# COMPACT_ATOMS: atom_id res chain seq x y z
N ARG A 1 3.44 46.36 11.34
CA ARG A 1 4.12 45.53 10.31
C ARG A 1 4.21 44.13 10.90
N GLY A 2 3.12 43.35 10.82
CA GLY A 2 3.01 42.01 11.34
C GLY A 2 3.31 40.99 10.24
N THR A 3 4.42 40.33 10.29
CA THR A 3 4.70 39.14 9.49
C THR A 3 3.88 37.98 10.03
N LYS A 4 2.95 37.47 9.24
CA LYS A 4 2.10 36.31 9.61
C LYS A 4 2.99 35.10 9.87
N PRO A 5 2.86 34.40 11.01
CA PRO A 5 3.73 33.27 11.37
C PRO A 5 3.61 32.07 10.44
N TYR A 6 2.57 31.97 9.62
CA TYR A 6 2.32 30.86 8.70
C TYR A 6 3.18 30.87 7.42
N SER A 7 3.73 32.00 7.00
CA SER A 7 4.51 32.09 5.75
C SER A 7 5.89 31.43 5.82
N ARG A 8 6.45 31.21 7.02
CA ARG A 8 7.74 30.53 7.20
C ARG A 8 7.66 29.02 7.02
N PHE A 9 6.53 28.40 7.32
CA PHE A 9 6.36 26.92 7.22
C PHE A 9 6.08 26.47 5.80
N TYR A 10 5.27 27.18 5.03
CA TYR A 10 5.07 26.91 3.61
C TYR A 10 6.37 27.02 2.80
N GLY A 11 7.26 27.93 3.18
CA GLY A 11 8.58 28.10 2.56
C GLY A 11 9.53 26.93 2.82
N VAL A 12 9.32 26.10 3.86
CA VAL A 12 10.16 24.93 4.14
C VAL A 12 9.71 23.72 3.33
N LEU A 13 8.41 23.51 3.12
CA LEU A 13 7.88 22.41 2.30
C LEU A 13 8.10 22.68 0.81
N GLY A 14 7.83 23.88 0.30
CA GLY A 14 8.18 24.26 -1.08
C GLY A 14 9.67 24.19 -1.35
N ARG A 15 10.53 24.50 -0.37
CA ARG A 15 12.00 24.35 -0.51
C ARG A 15 12.48 22.91 -0.46
N ILE A 16 11.72 21.96 0.03
CA ILE A 16 12.06 20.53 -0.02
C ILE A 16 11.84 19.98 -1.44
N GLU A 17 10.82 20.43 -2.16
CA GLU A 17 10.60 20.09 -3.57
C GLU A 17 11.60 20.81 -4.51
N GLU A 18 11.89 22.08 -4.28
CA GLU A 18 12.83 22.86 -5.12
C GLU A 18 14.33 22.58 -4.86
N ARG A 19 14.72 22.02 -3.70
CA ARG A 19 16.13 21.73 -3.38
C ARG A 19 16.64 20.40 -3.93
N ARG A 20 16.34 20.08 -5.20
CA ARG A 20 16.95 18.97 -5.93
C ARG A 20 18.46 19.11 -6.18
N THR A 21 19.09 20.26 -5.86
CA THR A 21 20.45 20.60 -6.29
C THR A 21 21.52 20.65 -5.17
N THR A 22 21.20 20.38 -3.91
CA THR A 22 22.18 20.46 -2.81
C THR A 22 22.24 19.19 -2.00
N GLY A 23 22.90 18.13 -2.51
CA GLY A 23 23.47 17.00 -1.72
C GLY A 23 22.61 16.29 -0.67
N ARG A 24 21.31 16.58 -0.58
CA ARG A 24 20.39 15.91 0.34
C ARG A 24 19.81 14.67 -0.29
N LYS A 25 19.76 13.58 0.49
CA LYS A 25 19.15 12.32 0.05
C LYS A 25 17.72 12.57 -0.46
N PRO A 26 17.35 12.03 -1.63
CA PRO A 26 16.04 12.26 -2.23
C PRO A 26 14.89 11.75 -1.35
N GLN A 27 13.77 12.46 -1.36
CA GLN A 27 12.57 12.14 -0.57
C GLN A 27 11.88 10.87 -1.07
N ARG A 28 11.47 10.01 -0.14
CA ARG A 28 10.73 8.76 -0.42
C ARG A 28 9.21 8.90 -0.29
N HIS A 29 8.73 10.03 0.22
CA HIS A 29 7.33 10.33 0.49
C HIS A 29 6.63 9.34 1.46
N CYS A 30 7.36 8.45 2.13
CA CYS A 30 6.78 7.39 2.97
C CYS A 30 6.06 7.88 4.23
N GLY A 31 6.35 9.11 4.69
CA GLY A 31 5.72 9.71 5.87
C GLY A 31 6.29 9.27 7.22
N GLN A 32 7.35 8.45 7.26
CA GLN A 32 7.96 8.03 8.53
C GLN A 32 8.54 9.20 9.33
N CYS A 33 9.02 10.26 8.66
CA CYS A 33 9.45 11.50 9.31
C CYS A 33 8.30 12.23 10.01
N VAL A 34 7.09 12.21 9.44
CA VAL A 34 5.87 12.76 10.06
C VAL A 34 5.52 11.95 11.31
N ALA A 35 5.55 10.62 11.21
CA ALA A 35 5.26 9.72 12.32
C ALA A 35 6.29 9.86 13.46
N ALA A 36 7.56 10.10 13.12
CA ALA A 36 8.66 10.22 14.10
C ALA A 36 8.80 11.62 14.71
N CYS A 37 8.21 12.67 14.12
CA CYS A 37 8.35 14.04 14.62
C CYS A 37 7.63 14.23 15.97
N PRO A 38 8.36 14.45 17.09
CA PRO A 38 7.74 14.50 18.42
C PRO A 38 6.94 15.79 18.64
N VAL A 39 7.28 16.85 17.94
CA VAL A 39 6.70 18.20 18.12
C VAL A 39 5.68 18.57 17.04
N GLY A 40 5.37 17.64 16.11
CA GLY A 40 4.41 17.89 15.04
C GLY A 40 4.80 18.96 14.01
N ALA A 41 6.11 19.30 13.93
CA ALA A 41 6.61 20.31 12.98
C ALA A 41 6.60 19.85 11.52
N ILE A 42 6.48 18.54 11.30
CA ILE A 42 6.39 17.91 9.99
C ILE A 42 5.00 17.30 9.84
N PHE A 43 4.32 17.64 8.76
CA PHE A 43 2.97 17.14 8.45
C PHE A 43 2.86 16.77 6.99
N GLU A 44 1.87 15.94 6.68
CA GLU A 44 1.52 15.53 5.32
C GLU A 44 0.75 16.62 4.57
N GLY A 45 0.81 16.59 3.24
CA GLY A 45 -0.11 17.37 2.39
C GLY A 45 -1.54 16.96 2.67
N ASP A 46 -2.38 17.90 3.11
CA ASP A 46 -3.76 17.65 3.55
C ASP A 46 -4.70 17.49 2.34
N HIS A 47 -5.35 16.34 2.24
CA HIS A 47 -6.37 16.06 1.23
C HIS A 47 -7.81 16.03 1.79
N THR A 48 -8.01 16.37 3.07
CA THR A 48 -9.33 16.33 3.70
C THR A 48 -10.35 17.19 2.97
N MET A 49 -9.94 18.39 2.56
CA MET A 49 -10.81 19.32 1.83
C MET A 49 -11.19 18.82 0.44
N LYS A 50 -10.36 17.97 -0.21
CA LYS A 50 -10.73 17.37 -1.49
C LYS A 50 -11.91 16.42 -1.32
N LEU A 51 -11.87 15.56 -0.29
CA LEU A 51 -12.96 14.65 0.02
C LEU A 51 -14.26 15.41 0.37
N LEU A 52 -14.19 16.39 1.26
CA LEU A 52 -15.36 17.17 1.66
C LEU A 52 -15.97 17.92 0.48
N LYS A 53 -15.14 18.46 -0.43
CA LYS A 53 -15.59 19.10 -1.67
C LYS A 53 -16.30 18.11 -2.60
N ASP A 54 -15.73 16.92 -2.81
CA ASP A 54 -16.34 15.91 -3.67
C ASP A 54 -17.70 15.45 -3.10
N LEU A 55 -17.79 15.22 -1.78
CA LEU A 55 -19.04 14.86 -1.10
C LEU A 55 -20.10 15.95 -1.23
N ALA A 56 -19.71 17.22 -1.28
CA ALA A 56 -20.61 18.35 -1.44
C ALA A 56 -20.94 18.67 -2.92
N THR A 57 -20.24 18.04 -3.89
CA THR A 57 -20.40 18.32 -5.31
C THR A 57 -21.61 17.53 -5.87
N PRO A 58 -22.64 18.21 -6.42
CA PRO A 58 -23.80 17.52 -7.01
C PRO A 58 -23.41 16.56 -8.11
N ASN A 59 -24.04 15.38 -8.13
CA ASN A 59 -23.80 14.33 -9.13
C ASN A 59 -22.37 13.76 -9.17
N ARG A 60 -21.49 14.07 -8.18
CA ARG A 60 -20.24 13.39 -7.99
C ARG A 60 -20.49 12.06 -7.28
N ILE A 61 -19.95 10.99 -7.81
CA ILE A 61 -20.02 9.66 -7.19
C ILE A 61 -18.69 9.42 -6.47
N VAL A 62 -18.71 9.46 -5.15
CA VAL A 62 -17.53 9.24 -4.32
C VAL A 62 -17.41 7.75 -3.98
N VAL A 63 -16.38 7.13 -4.50
CA VAL A 63 -16.03 5.72 -4.28
C VAL A 63 -14.79 5.67 -3.42
N VAL A 64 -14.88 5.01 -2.28
CA VAL A 64 -13.77 4.85 -1.33
C VAL A 64 -13.31 3.41 -1.32
N GLN A 65 -12.01 3.19 -1.39
CA GLN A 65 -11.38 1.90 -1.08
C GLN A 65 -10.58 1.99 0.22
N VAL A 66 -10.68 0.99 1.08
CA VAL A 66 -10.03 0.96 2.40
C VAL A 66 -8.97 -0.13 2.45
N ALA A 67 -7.72 0.25 2.77
CA ALA A 67 -6.65 -0.73 2.94
C ALA A 67 -6.80 -1.55 4.24
N PRO A 68 -6.41 -2.84 4.24
CA PRO A 68 -6.54 -3.72 5.42
C PRO A 68 -5.91 -3.14 6.69
N ALA A 69 -4.73 -2.54 6.60
CA ALA A 69 -4.02 -1.98 7.76
C ALA A 69 -4.71 -0.76 8.39
N VAL A 70 -5.68 -0.12 7.73
CA VAL A 70 -6.44 1.01 8.29
C VAL A 70 -7.42 0.55 9.35
N ARG A 71 -8.12 -0.57 9.10
CA ARG A 71 -9.19 -1.07 9.97
C ARG A 71 -8.72 -1.52 11.35
N VAL A 72 -7.45 -1.93 11.48
CA VAL A 72 -6.82 -2.36 12.73
C VAL A 72 -6.11 -1.24 13.49
N ALA A 73 -6.07 -0.02 12.94
CA ALA A 73 -5.36 1.10 13.55
C ALA A 73 -6.25 2.31 13.87
N ILE A 74 -7.28 2.56 13.05
CA ILE A 74 -8.12 3.77 13.20
C ILE A 74 -8.89 3.79 14.52
N GLY A 75 -9.28 2.62 15.04
CA GLY A 75 -10.03 2.48 16.29
C GLY A 75 -9.33 3.06 17.51
N GLU A 76 -7.98 3.05 17.54
CA GLU A 76 -7.19 3.61 18.65
C GLU A 76 -7.51 5.08 18.94
N ALA A 77 -7.81 5.87 17.91
CA ALA A 77 -8.15 7.30 18.05
C ALA A 77 -9.54 7.54 18.67
N PHE A 78 -10.35 6.48 18.79
CA PHE A 78 -11.71 6.48 19.34
C PHE A 78 -11.84 5.61 20.61
N GLY A 79 -10.68 5.23 21.22
CA GLY A 79 -10.62 4.51 22.48
C GLY A 79 -10.93 3.01 22.37
N PHE A 80 -10.66 2.40 21.21
CA PHE A 80 -10.53 0.95 21.09
C PHE A 80 -9.10 0.52 21.40
N GLU A 81 -8.90 -0.73 21.78
CA GLU A 81 -7.55 -1.27 21.94
C GLU A 81 -6.81 -1.30 20.60
N ALA A 82 -5.48 -1.19 20.66
CA ALA A 82 -4.63 -1.32 19.47
C ALA A 82 -4.85 -2.71 18.83
N GLY A 83 -4.98 -2.72 17.51
CA GLY A 83 -5.22 -3.95 16.75
C GLY A 83 -6.68 -4.38 16.65
N THR A 84 -7.61 -3.71 17.37
CA THR A 84 -9.03 -4.03 17.23
C THR A 84 -9.49 -3.77 15.78
N ASN A 85 -10.03 -4.80 15.14
CA ASN A 85 -10.64 -4.65 13.83
C ASN A 85 -11.99 -3.94 13.95
N VAL A 86 -12.07 -2.70 13.45
CA VAL A 86 -13.27 -1.87 13.47
C VAL A 86 -13.89 -1.70 12.07
N GLU A 87 -13.67 -2.66 11.19
CA GLU A 87 -14.03 -2.63 9.77
C GLU A 87 -15.48 -2.18 9.55
N LYS A 88 -16.45 -2.88 10.11
CA LYS A 88 -17.88 -2.60 9.90
C LYS A 88 -18.29 -1.21 10.42
N LYS A 89 -17.69 -0.79 11.54
CA LYS A 89 -17.90 0.57 12.08
C LYS A 89 -17.27 1.63 11.19
N LEU A 90 -16.11 1.35 10.61
CA LEU A 90 -15.44 2.23 9.65
C LEU A 90 -16.29 2.41 8.39
N VAL A 91 -16.84 1.34 7.84
CA VAL A 91 -17.78 1.40 6.70
C VAL A 91 -19.02 2.24 7.06
N GLY A 92 -19.64 1.97 8.20
CA GLY A 92 -20.78 2.74 8.68
C GLY A 92 -20.47 4.23 8.84
N ALA A 93 -19.28 4.58 9.36
CA ALA A 93 -18.83 5.97 9.51
C ALA A 93 -18.62 6.68 8.16
N LEU A 94 -18.03 6.00 7.19
CA LEU A 94 -17.87 6.54 5.82
C LEU A 94 -19.23 6.74 5.12
N LYS A 95 -20.16 5.79 5.27
CA LYS A 95 -21.53 5.95 4.78
C LYS A 95 -22.25 7.13 5.46
N LYS A 96 -22.09 7.30 6.77
CA LYS A 96 -22.64 8.44 7.52
C LYS A 96 -22.04 9.77 7.08
N LEU A 97 -20.77 9.79 6.65
CA LEU A 97 -20.10 10.96 6.10
C LEU A 97 -20.65 11.35 4.71
N GLY A 98 -21.39 10.46 4.04
CA GLY A 98 -21.99 10.68 2.73
C GLY A 98 -21.28 10.00 1.56
N VAL A 99 -20.33 9.08 1.84
CA VAL A 99 -19.67 8.29 0.79
C VAL A 99 -20.68 7.37 0.09
N ASN A 100 -20.71 7.43 -1.24
CA ASN A 100 -21.68 6.64 -2.04
C ASN A 100 -21.36 5.15 -1.96
N TYR A 101 -20.10 4.77 -2.18
CA TYR A 101 -19.64 3.38 -2.18
C TYR A 101 -18.35 3.21 -1.38
N VAL A 102 -18.30 2.17 -0.55
CA VAL A 102 -17.15 1.84 0.29
C VAL A 102 -16.76 0.40 0.01
N PHE A 103 -15.57 0.20 -0.53
CA PHE A 103 -15.04 -1.10 -0.93
C PHE A 103 -13.80 -1.47 -0.12
N ASP A 104 -13.53 -2.77 -0.05
CA ASP A 104 -12.29 -3.30 0.50
C ASP A 104 -11.20 -3.38 -0.58
N THR A 105 -10.03 -2.78 -0.33
CA THR A 105 -8.86 -2.93 -1.21
C THR A 105 -8.37 -4.38 -1.27
N THR A 106 -8.73 -5.23 -0.30
CA THR A 106 -8.39 -6.65 -0.24
C THR A 106 -8.82 -7.39 -1.50
N TRP A 107 -10.00 -7.05 -2.06
CA TRP A 107 -10.44 -7.60 -3.34
C TRP A 107 -9.43 -7.40 -4.49
N ALA A 108 -8.87 -6.20 -4.61
CA ALA A 108 -7.86 -5.92 -5.63
C ALA A 108 -6.48 -6.48 -5.24
N ALA A 109 -6.24 -6.75 -3.96
CA ALA A 109 -5.03 -7.43 -3.54
C ALA A 109 -5.00 -8.88 -4.03
N ASP A 110 -6.13 -9.57 -4.06
CA ASP A 110 -6.23 -10.92 -4.65
C ASP A 110 -5.89 -10.90 -6.15
N ILE A 111 -6.36 -9.89 -6.89
CA ILE A 111 -5.98 -9.73 -8.30
C ILE A 111 -4.48 -9.45 -8.43
N THR A 112 -3.91 -8.62 -7.56
CA THR A 112 -2.46 -8.36 -7.53
C THR A 112 -1.67 -9.65 -7.32
N VAL A 113 -2.12 -10.53 -6.40
CA VAL A 113 -1.49 -11.85 -6.17
C VAL A 113 -1.48 -12.69 -7.43
N MET A 114 -2.63 -12.78 -8.11
CA MET A 114 -2.74 -13.61 -9.32
C MET A 114 -1.86 -13.09 -10.45
N GLU A 115 -1.82 -11.79 -10.66
CA GLU A 115 -0.97 -11.16 -11.67
C GLU A 115 0.53 -11.29 -11.33
N GLU A 116 0.93 -11.05 -10.08
CA GLU A 116 2.34 -11.24 -9.64
C GLU A 116 2.76 -12.70 -9.69
N ALA A 117 1.87 -13.65 -9.33
CA ALA A 117 2.14 -15.08 -9.44
C ALA A 117 2.33 -15.51 -10.90
N SER A 118 1.50 -15.01 -11.81
CA SER A 118 1.61 -15.28 -13.25
C SER A 118 2.90 -14.72 -13.84
N GLU A 119 3.25 -13.46 -13.48
CA GLU A 119 4.52 -12.85 -13.90
C GLU A 119 5.72 -13.62 -13.32
N PHE A 120 5.66 -14.06 -12.06
CA PHE A 120 6.73 -14.83 -11.43
C PHE A 120 6.91 -16.19 -12.12
N GLN A 121 5.82 -16.91 -12.41
CA GLN A 121 5.88 -18.16 -13.16
C GLN A 121 6.53 -17.96 -14.54
N GLU A 122 6.07 -16.97 -15.31
CA GLU A 122 6.64 -16.67 -16.63
C GLU A 122 8.14 -16.37 -16.54
N ARG A 123 8.57 -15.52 -15.59
CA ARG A 123 9.99 -15.18 -15.40
C ARG A 123 10.83 -16.40 -15.02
N LEU A 124 10.33 -17.27 -14.14
CA LEU A 124 11.00 -18.53 -13.77
C LEU A 124 11.19 -19.46 -14.98
N GLU A 125 10.11 -19.68 -15.75
CA GLU A 125 10.17 -20.55 -16.94
C GLU A 125 11.19 -20.03 -17.97
N ARG A 126 11.18 -18.73 -18.24
CA ARG A 126 12.12 -18.10 -19.18
C ARG A 126 13.56 -18.17 -18.68
N PHE A 127 13.78 -17.89 -17.41
CA PHE A 127 15.10 -17.97 -16.78
C PHE A 127 15.69 -19.37 -16.87
N TYR A 128 14.92 -20.42 -16.53
CA TYR A 128 15.40 -21.82 -16.62
C TYR A 128 15.52 -22.34 -18.05
N LYS A 129 14.86 -21.70 -19.02
CA LYS A 129 15.08 -21.96 -20.46
C LYS A 129 16.33 -21.26 -21.02
N GLY A 130 17.05 -20.48 -20.21
CA GLY A 130 18.26 -19.76 -20.62
C GLY A 130 17.99 -18.45 -21.38
N ASP A 131 16.86 -17.80 -21.13
CA ASP A 131 16.55 -16.48 -21.71
C ASP A 131 17.30 -15.38 -20.97
N ASP A 132 18.39 -14.91 -21.56
CA ASP A 132 19.27 -13.86 -21.00
C ASP A 132 18.60 -12.49 -20.84
N THR A 133 17.41 -12.31 -21.40
CA THR A 133 16.63 -11.06 -21.25
C THR A 133 15.86 -10.99 -19.96
N VAL A 134 15.74 -12.10 -19.23
CA VAL A 134 15.05 -12.16 -17.95
C VAL A 134 16.05 -12.21 -16.81
N ARG A 135 15.84 -11.34 -15.83
CA ARG A 135 16.65 -11.29 -14.61
C ARG A 135 15.81 -11.67 -13.39
N LEU A 136 16.42 -12.40 -12.48
CA LEU A 136 15.93 -12.65 -11.14
C LEU A 136 16.76 -11.84 -10.14
N PRO A 137 16.23 -11.55 -8.94
CA PRO A 137 14.89 -11.92 -8.42
C PRO A 137 13.80 -11.04 -9.02
N ILE A 138 12.55 -11.52 -9.03
CA ILE A 138 11.41 -10.60 -9.11
C ILE A 138 11.25 -9.89 -7.76
N LEU A 139 11.06 -8.57 -7.78
CA LEU A 139 10.86 -7.75 -6.58
C LEU A 139 9.41 -7.25 -6.55
N THR A 140 8.69 -7.44 -5.45
CA THR A 140 7.32 -6.92 -5.35
C THR A 140 7.28 -5.40 -5.55
N SER A 141 6.25 -4.87 -6.20
CA SER A 141 6.15 -3.44 -6.56
C SER A 141 4.99 -2.69 -5.89
N CYS A 142 4.22 -3.34 -5.02
CA CYS A 142 3.04 -2.73 -4.38
C CYS A 142 3.37 -1.58 -3.39
N CYS A 143 4.63 -1.44 -2.94
CA CYS A 143 5.07 -0.38 -2.03
C CYS A 143 5.68 0.82 -2.78
N PRO A 144 4.97 1.95 -2.97
CA PRO A 144 5.45 3.08 -3.77
C PRO A 144 6.68 3.81 -3.19
N ALA A 145 6.89 3.75 -1.88
CA ALA A 145 8.10 4.30 -1.26
C ALA A 145 9.34 3.47 -1.60
N TRP A 146 9.18 2.16 -1.72
CA TRP A 146 10.19 1.24 -2.19
C TRP A 146 10.47 1.45 -3.69
N VAL A 147 9.42 1.48 -4.53
CA VAL A 147 9.56 1.75 -5.97
C VAL A 147 10.32 3.05 -6.20
N LYS A 148 9.97 4.13 -5.50
CA LYS A 148 10.72 5.39 -5.58
C LYS A 148 12.16 5.25 -5.08
N PHE A 149 12.43 4.36 -4.14
CA PHE A 149 13.78 4.13 -3.66
C PHE A 149 14.66 3.45 -4.71
N ILE A 150 14.17 2.39 -5.37
CA ILE A 150 14.95 1.69 -6.42
C ILE A 150 15.16 2.60 -7.62
N GLU A 151 14.14 3.35 -8.07
CA GLU A 151 14.27 4.35 -9.16
C GLU A 151 15.41 5.36 -8.92
N GLN A 152 15.65 5.73 -7.67
CA GLN A 152 16.62 6.76 -7.31
C GLN A 152 18.02 6.24 -6.99
N ASN A 153 18.16 4.99 -6.56
CA ASN A 153 19.44 4.47 -6.06
C ASN A 153 19.97 3.28 -6.85
N TYR A 154 19.11 2.59 -7.59
CA TYR A 154 19.44 1.38 -8.34
C TYR A 154 18.85 1.43 -9.77
N PRO A 155 19.18 2.47 -10.57
CA PRO A 155 18.62 2.63 -11.93
C PRO A 155 19.01 1.49 -12.88
N ASP A 156 20.08 0.75 -12.57
CA ASP A 156 20.54 -0.43 -13.29
C ASP A 156 19.78 -1.72 -12.95
N MET A 157 18.81 -1.65 -12.04
CA MET A 157 17.98 -2.77 -11.59
C MET A 157 16.48 -2.49 -11.77
N LEU A 158 16.09 -1.62 -12.70
CA LEU A 158 14.67 -1.26 -12.89
C LEU A 158 13.88 -2.31 -13.69
N ASP A 159 14.54 -3.30 -14.21
CA ASP A 159 13.97 -4.45 -14.92
C ASP A 159 13.56 -5.60 -13.97
N VAL A 160 14.00 -5.58 -12.72
CA VAL A 160 13.69 -6.67 -11.75
C VAL A 160 12.42 -6.45 -10.92
N PRO A 161 11.95 -5.24 -10.59
CA PRO A 161 10.63 -5.07 -9.96
C PRO A 161 9.51 -5.66 -10.82
N SER A 162 8.47 -6.19 -10.15
CA SER A 162 7.23 -6.61 -10.81
C SER A 162 6.60 -5.45 -11.57
N SER A 163 6.06 -5.73 -12.74
CA SER A 163 5.32 -4.77 -13.57
C SER A 163 3.88 -4.56 -13.10
N VAL A 164 3.41 -5.38 -12.16
CA VAL A 164 2.04 -5.37 -11.67
C VAL A 164 1.73 -4.11 -10.86
N LYS A 165 0.59 -3.49 -11.16
CA LYS A 165 0.10 -2.35 -10.39
C LYS A 165 -0.18 -2.75 -8.94
N SER A 166 -0.04 -1.80 -8.01
CA SER A 166 -0.44 -2.03 -6.62
C SER A 166 -1.96 -2.26 -6.49
N PRO A 167 -2.42 -2.96 -5.42
CA PRO A 167 -3.85 -3.16 -5.18
C PRO A 167 -4.69 -1.89 -5.25
N MET A 168 -4.15 -0.76 -4.76
CA MET A 168 -4.84 0.53 -4.86
C MET A 168 -5.07 0.95 -6.31
N GLN A 169 -4.09 0.79 -7.18
CA GLN A 169 -4.21 1.20 -8.58
C GLN A 169 -5.02 0.21 -9.40
N ILE A 170 -4.90 -1.10 -9.13
CA ILE A 170 -5.76 -2.12 -9.75
C ILE A 170 -7.22 -1.83 -9.44
N PHE A 171 -7.56 -1.66 -8.15
CA PHE A 171 -8.92 -1.31 -7.75
C PHE A 171 -9.41 -0.07 -8.49
N SER A 172 -8.64 1.01 -8.48
CA SER A 172 -9.05 2.29 -9.04
C SER A 172 -9.27 2.23 -10.55
N THR A 173 -8.39 1.50 -11.27
CA THR A 173 -8.54 1.28 -12.70
C THR A 173 -9.86 0.53 -12.99
N ILE A 174 -10.11 -0.58 -12.29
CA ILE A 174 -11.31 -1.40 -12.48
C ILE A 174 -12.56 -0.62 -12.06
N ALA A 175 -12.51 0.11 -10.95
CA ALA A 175 -13.64 0.91 -10.48
C ALA A 175 -14.06 1.97 -11.48
N LYS A 176 -13.12 2.64 -12.15
CA LYS A 176 -13.43 3.68 -13.15
C LYS A 176 -13.75 3.13 -14.53
N ASP A 177 -13.10 2.05 -14.97
CA ASP A 177 -13.19 1.56 -16.35
C ASP A 177 -14.25 0.49 -16.56
N ILE A 178 -14.50 -0.33 -15.53
CA ILE A 178 -15.43 -1.46 -15.61
C ILE A 178 -16.65 -1.20 -14.74
N TRP A 179 -16.47 -1.13 -13.42
CA TRP A 179 -17.57 -1.01 -12.47
C TRP A 179 -18.43 0.25 -12.70
N ALA A 180 -17.80 1.41 -12.92
CA ALA A 180 -18.54 2.64 -13.17
C ALA A 180 -19.42 2.52 -14.44
N LYS A 181 -18.85 1.92 -15.49
CA LYS A 181 -19.58 1.67 -16.74
C LYS A 181 -20.77 0.73 -16.55
N GLU A 182 -20.61 -0.36 -15.79
CA GLU A 182 -21.71 -1.29 -15.47
C GLU A 182 -22.82 -0.61 -14.66
N LYS A 183 -22.47 0.35 -13.79
CA LYS A 183 -23.43 1.17 -13.04
C LYS A 183 -24.02 2.34 -13.84
N GLY A 184 -23.62 2.52 -15.10
CA GLY A 184 -24.09 3.64 -15.93
C GLY A 184 -23.45 4.99 -15.56
N TYR A 185 -22.33 4.99 -14.85
CA TYR A 185 -21.59 6.21 -14.53
C TYR A 185 -20.51 6.49 -15.56
N VAL A 186 -20.32 7.78 -15.90
CA VAL A 186 -19.17 8.20 -16.70
C VAL A 186 -17.95 8.39 -15.79
N ARG A 187 -16.77 8.02 -16.29
CA ARG A 187 -15.51 8.02 -15.56
C ARG A 187 -15.23 9.36 -14.84
N GLU A 188 -15.53 10.49 -15.49
CA GLU A 188 -15.27 11.84 -15.01
C GLU A 188 -16.13 12.22 -13.79
N ARG A 189 -17.26 11.53 -13.58
CA ARG A 189 -18.14 11.74 -12.42
C ARG A 189 -17.77 10.88 -11.22
N VAL A 190 -16.96 9.86 -11.42
CA VAL A 190 -16.51 8.98 -10.35
C VAL A 190 -15.22 9.51 -9.76
N SER A 191 -15.22 9.79 -8.45
CA SER A 191 -14.03 10.12 -7.66
C SER A 191 -13.63 8.90 -6.84
N VAL A 192 -12.50 8.27 -7.21
CA VAL A 192 -11.96 7.12 -6.49
C VAL A 192 -10.93 7.60 -5.47
N VAL A 193 -11.21 7.33 -4.20
CA VAL A 193 -10.42 7.78 -3.04
C VAL A 193 -9.82 6.58 -2.33
N GLY A 194 -8.50 6.57 -2.18
CA GLY A 194 -7.82 5.56 -1.36
C GLY A 194 -7.74 6.00 0.11
N ILE A 195 -8.27 5.19 1.04
CA ILE A 195 -7.99 5.34 2.47
C ILE A 195 -6.83 4.43 2.82
N MET A 196 -5.65 5.03 3.04
CA MET A 196 -4.39 4.30 3.05
C MET A 196 -3.56 4.57 4.32
N PRO A 197 -2.80 3.57 4.83
CA PRO A 197 -1.91 3.75 5.97
C PRO A 197 -0.61 4.48 5.60
N CYS A 198 -0.44 4.86 4.34
CA CYS A 198 0.82 5.23 3.72
C CYS A 198 0.73 6.59 3.01
N LEU A 199 1.70 7.50 3.25
CA LEU A 199 1.74 8.78 2.54
C LEU A 199 2.33 8.65 1.12
N ALA A 200 3.17 7.66 0.86
CA ALA A 200 3.70 7.42 -0.49
C ALA A 200 2.59 7.05 -1.51
N LYS A 201 1.44 6.55 -1.03
CA LYS A 201 0.27 6.32 -1.87
C LYS A 201 -0.32 7.61 -2.47
N LYS A 202 -0.12 8.77 -1.80
CA LYS A 202 -0.46 10.09 -2.39
C LYS A 202 0.41 10.40 -3.60
N TYR A 203 1.71 10.09 -3.50
CA TYR A 203 2.64 10.23 -4.62
C TYR A 203 2.31 9.24 -5.75
N GLU A 204 2.06 7.98 -5.43
CA GLU A 204 1.67 6.97 -6.42
C GLU A 204 0.42 7.39 -7.19
N ALA A 205 -0.62 7.88 -6.49
CA ALA A 205 -1.84 8.37 -7.13
C ALA A 205 -1.62 9.57 -8.09
N SER A 206 -0.51 10.28 -7.97
CA SER A 206 -0.16 11.43 -8.81
C SER A 206 0.78 11.08 -9.98
N ARG A 207 1.17 9.82 -10.13
CA ARG A 207 2.06 9.40 -11.21
C ARG A 207 1.30 9.38 -12.54
N PRO A 208 1.88 9.93 -13.61
CA PRO A 208 1.18 10.08 -14.89
C PRO A 208 0.81 8.75 -15.55
N GLU A 209 1.55 7.67 -15.30
CA GLU A 209 1.25 6.34 -15.82
C GLU A 209 -0.07 5.75 -15.28
N PHE A 210 -0.63 6.32 -14.21
CA PHE A 210 -1.91 5.94 -13.64
C PHE A 210 -3.03 6.94 -13.98
N SER A 211 -2.98 7.48 -15.19
CA SER A 211 -3.99 8.42 -15.65
C SER A 211 -4.37 8.16 -17.11
N ARG A 212 -5.54 8.66 -17.49
CA ARG A 212 -5.97 8.82 -18.89
C ARG A 212 -6.14 10.30 -19.16
N GLY A 213 -5.08 10.93 -19.70
CA GLY A 213 -4.98 12.38 -19.76
C GLY A 213 -4.98 12.98 -18.33
N ASP A 214 -5.85 13.95 -18.09
CA ASP A 214 -5.98 14.59 -16.77
C ASP A 214 -6.85 13.80 -15.77
N ASN A 215 -7.40 12.64 -16.16
CA ASN A 215 -8.25 11.80 -15.32
C ASN A 215 -7.45 10.65 -14.71
N TYR A 216 -7.00 10.83 -13.49
CA TYR A 216 -6.26 9.82 -12.73
C TYR A 216 -7.15 8.63 -12.33
N ASP A 217 -6.57 7.43 -12.24
CA ASP A 217 -7.28 6.23 -11.78
C ASP A 217 -7.67 6.41 -10.30
N THR A 218 -6.72 6.77 -9.42
CA THR A 218 -6.99 7.22 -8.05
C THR A 218 -6.95 8.74 -8.02
N ASP A 219 -8.06 9.41 -7.70
CA ASP A 219 -8.12 10.88 -7.70
C ASP A 219 -7.28 11.50 -6.57
N TYR A 220 -7.32 10.89 -5.39
CA TYR A 220 -6.47 11.26 -4.26
C TYR A 220 -6.51 10.20 -3.15
N VAL A 221 -5.62 10.37 -2.18
CA VAL A 221 -5.48 9.46 -1.04
C VAL A 221 -5.66 10.23 0.27
N ILE A 222 -6.44 9.65 1.16
CA ILE A 222 -6.64 10.09 2.56
C ILE A 222 -5.84 9.13 3.46
N SER A 223 -4.97 9.65 4.30
CA SER A 223 -4.27 8.85 5.31
C SER A 223 -5.22 8.47 6.47
N THR A 224 -4.85 7.45 7.24
CA THR A 224 -5.61 7.08 8.45
C THR A 224 -5.75 8.29 9.39
N ARG A 225 -4.70 9.11 9.54
CA ARG A 225 -4.73 10.30 10.39
C ARG A 225 -5.68 11.37 9.85
N GLU A 226 -5.70 11.61 8.54
CA GLU A 226 -6.64 12.57 7.93
C GLU A 226 -8.08 12.10 8.10
N LEU A 227 -8.33 10.80 7.96
CA LEU A 227 -9.67 10.24 8.17
C LEU A 227 -10.14 10.39 9.61
N ILE A 228 -9.25 10.16 10.59
CA ILE A 228 -9.52 10.42 12.01
C ILE A 228 -9.90 11.90 12.23
N LYS A 229 -9.15 12.83 11.61
CA LYS A 229 -9.44 14.27 11.67
C LYS A 229 -10.84 14.55 11.12
N ILE A 230 -11.15 14.06 9.91
CA ILE A 230 -12.47 14.25 9.27
C ILE A 230 -13.59 13.73 10.20
N PHE A 231 -13.48 12.53 10.74
CA PHE A 231 -14.50 11.97 11.61
C PHE A 231 -14.71 12.81 12.86
N LYS A 232 -13.63 13.25 13.54
CA LYS A 232 -13.71 14.08 14.73
C LYS A 232 -14.34 15.45 14.44
N GLU A 233 -13.94 16.09 13.35
CA GLU A 233 -14.48 17.40 12.94
C GLU A 233 -15.94 17.30 12.47
N SER A 234 -16.36 16.14 11.96
CA SER A 234 -17.76 15.87 11.58
C SER A 234 -18.62 15.32 12.73
N GLY A 235 -18.09 15.26 13.95
CA GLY A 235 -18.82 14.71 15.11
C GLY A 235 -19.10 13.21 15.02
N ILE A 236 -18.33 12.46 14.23
CA ILE A 236 -18.46 11.01 14.07
C ILE A 236 -17.55 10.31 15.09
N ASN A 237 -18.15 9.55 16.02
CA ASN A 237 -17.44 8.67 16.93
C ASN A 237 -17.70 7.22 16.55
N LEU A 238 -16.65 6.44 16.25
CA LEU A 238 -16.79 5.05 15.81
C LEU A 238 -17.52 4.13 16.80
N LYS A 239 -17.49 4.47 18.11
CA LYS A 239 -18.21 3.67 19.12
C LYS A 239 -19.73 3.72 18.92
N ASP A 240 -20.24 4.84 18.42
CA ASP A 240 -21.66 5.12 18.29
C ASP A 240 -22.19 4.84 16.88
N ILE A 241 -21.35 4.30 15.99
CA ILE A 241 -21.72 4.02 14.60
C ILE A 241 -22.40 2.65 14.49
N GLU A 242 -23.48 2.61 13.73
CA GLU A 242 -24.08 1.36 13.25
C GLU A 242 -23.10 0.64 12.30
N GLU A 243 -22.94 -0.64 12.49
CA GLU A 243 -22.10 -1.49 11.65
C GLU A 243 -22.70 -1.68 10.27
N LYS A 244 -21.87 -1.57 9.22
CA LYS A 244 -22.25 -1.82 7.83
C LYS A 244 -21.17 -2.66 7.14
N GLU A 245 -21.62 -3.48 6.20
CA GLU A 245 -20.71 -4.25 5.36
C GLU A 245 -20.19 -3.38 4.21
N PHE A 246 -19.05 -3.79 3.65
CA PHE A 246 -18.54 -3.22 2.41
C PHE A 246 -19.54 -3.42 1.27
N ASP A 247 -19.56 -2.47 0.35
CA ASP A 247 -20.23 -2.70 -0.93
C ASP A 247 -19.45 -3.75 -1.73
N ASN A 248 -20.15 -4.58 -2.49
CA ASN A 248 -19.51 -5.57 -3.34
C ASN A 248 -19.18 -4.96 -4.71
N PRO A 249 -17.89 -4.91 -5.13
CA PRO A 249 -17.54 -4.31 -6.40
C PRO A 249 -17.90 -5.22 -7.59
N LEU A 250 -17.37 -6.45 -7.64
CA LEU A 250 -17.52 -7.41 -8.73
C LEU A 250 -17.38 -8.87 -8.25
N GLY A 251 -17.53 -9.14 -6.97
CA GLY A 251 -17.41 -10.47 -6.39
C GLY A 251 -16.77 -10.50 -5.01
N GLU A 252 -16.61 -11.69 -4.46
CA GLU A 252 -15.98 -11.92 -3.16
C GLU A 252 -14.46 -11.89 -3.25
N TYR A 253 -13.78 -11.79 -2.11
CA TYR A 253 -12.32 -11.81 -1.99
C TYR A 253 -11.86 -12.96 -1.09
N SER A 254 -10.61 -13.38 -1.26
CA SER A 254 -10.01 -14.47 -0.51
C SER A 254 -9.29 -13.96 0.76
N GLY A 255 -8.84 -14.92 1.60
CA GLY A 255 -7.98 -14.61 2.74
C GLY A 255 -6.58 -14.12 2.35
N ALA A 256 -6.13 -14.33 1.11
CA ALA A 256 -4.80 -13.95 0.64
C ALA A 256 -4.57 -12.44 0.70
N GLY A 257 -5.56 -11.64 0.27
CA GLY A 257 -5.47 -10.19 0.31
C GLY A 257 -5.46 -9.60 1.72
N ILE A 258 -5.99 -10.28 2.72
CA ILE A 258 -6.02 -9.79 4.11
C ILE A 258 -4.61 -9.66 4.69
N ILE A 259 -3.72 -10.60 4.38
CA ILE A 259 -2.34 -10.62 4.93
C ILE A 259 -1.40 -9.59 4.29
N PHE A 260 -1.81 -8.90 3.22
CA PHE A 260 -1.02 -7.83 2.56
C PHE A 260 -0.61 -6.69 3.49
N GLY A 261 -1.34 -6.48 4.58
CA GLY A 261 -1.04 -5.41 5.53
C GLY A 261 0.22 -5.61 6.36
N ARG A 262 0.72 -6.84 6.46
CA ARG A 262 1.90 -7.21 7.25
C ARG A 262 3.09 -7.61 6.36
N THR A 263 4.30 -7.53 6.93
CA THR A 263 5.53 -7.98 6.25
C THR A 263 5.53 -9.50 6.05
N GLY A 264 5.87 -9.95 4.86
CA GLY A 264 5.84 -11.34 4.42
C GLY A 264 4.50 -11.78 3.83
N GLY A 265 3.45 -10.96 3.95
CA GLY A 265 2.11 -11.36 3.50
C GLY A 265 1.93 -11.40 1.99
N VAL A 266 2.54 -10.45 1.28
CA VAL A 266 2.45 -10.39 -0.20
C VAL A 266 3.16 -11.59 -0.81
N ILE A 267 4.40 -11.84 -0.39
CA ILE A 267 5.20 -12.92 -0.96
C ILE A 267 4.66 -14.30 -0.56
N GLU A 268 4.09 -14.44 0.65
CA GLU A 268 3.41 -15.66 1.08
C GLU A 268 2.23 -15.98 0.15
N ALA A 269 1.38 -14.98 -0.13
CA ALA A 269 0.23 -15.13 -1.00
C ALA A 269 0.65 -15.44 -2.45
N ALA A 270 1.57 -14.66 -3.01
CA ALA A 270 2.06 -14.86 -4.39
C ALA A 270 2.75 -16.24 -4.57
N THR A 271 3.55 -16.66 -3.60
CA THR A 271 4.22 -17.96 -3.67
C THR A 271 3.23 -19.12 -3.64
N ARG A 272 2.21 -19.07 -2.76
CA ARG A 272 1.15 -20.10 -2.73
C ARG A 272 0.45 -20.20 -4.09
N SER A 273 0.02 -19.09 -4.66
CA SER A 273 -0.64 -19.08 -5.96
C SER A 273 0.27 -19.57 -7.08
N THR A 274 1.56 -19.21 -7.08
CA THR A 274 2.54 -19.71 -8.05
C THR A 274 2.71 -21.23 -7.95
N ILE A 275 2.78 -21.78 -6.73
CA ILE A 275 2.87 -23.22 -6.50
C ILE A 275 1.63 -23.93 -7.05
N GLU A 276 0.43 -23.42 -6.74
CA GLU A 276 -0.82 -23.98 -7.25
C GLU A 276 -0.89 -23.96 -8.78
N MET A 277 -0.44 -22.88 -9.42
CA MET A 277 -0.38 -22.75 -10.88
C MET A 277 0.58 -23.77 -11.51
N ILE A 278 1.76 -23.98 -10.90
CA ILE A 278 2.78 -24.90 -11.42
C ILE A 278 2.40 -26.37 -11.19
N THR A 279 1.87 -26.69 -10.01
CA THR A 279 1.63 -28.09 -9.60
C THR A 279 0.23 -28.58 -9.91
N GLY A 280 -0.73 -27.66 -10.14
CA GLY A 280 -2.16 -27.99 -10.25
C GLY A 280 -2.78 -28.53 -8.96
N THR A 281 -2.07 -28.44 -7.83
CA THR A 281 -2.51 -28.97 -6.53
C THR A 281 -2.89 -27.82 -5.63
N HIS A 282 -4.14 -27.84 -5.14
CA HIS A 282 -4.58 -26.86 -4.14
C HIS A 282 -3.89 -27.15 -2.80
N LEU A 283 -3.21 -26.13 -2.29
CA LEU A 283 -2.39 -26.26 -1.08
C LEU A 283 -3.19 -25.75 0.13
N GLU A 284 -3.89 -26.64 0.80
CA GLU A 284 -4.66 -26.29 2.01
C GLU A 284 -3.76 -25.79 3.17
N GLU A 285 -2.47 -26.19 3.23
CA GLU A 285 -1.58 -25.88 4.37
C GLU A 285 -0.12 -25.62 3.98
N ILE A 286 0.20 -24.64 3.13
CA ILE A 286 1.57 -24.11 3.17
C ILE A 286 1.59 -22.92 4.11
N GLU A 287 1.84 -23.16 5.38
CA GLU A 287 2.38 -22.15 6.27
C GLU A 287 3.87 -21.98 6.01
N VAL A 288 4.24 -20.96 5.27
CA VAL A 288 5.65 -20.58 5.14
C VAL A 288 6.02 -19.81 6.41
N LYS A 289 6.27 -20.56 7.50
CA LYS A 289 6.56 -19.96 8.82
C LYS A 289 7.77 -19.06 8.80
N GLU A 290 8.75 -19.37 7.96
CA GLU A 290 10.00 -18.63 7.78
C GLU A 290 9.79 -17.24 7.21
N VAL A 291 8.69 -16.97 6.48
CA VAL A 291 8.39 -15.61 5.97
C VAL A 291 7.75 -14.72 7.03
N ARG A 292 7.31 -15.30 8.16
CA ARG A 292 6.70 -14.56 9.27
C ARG A 292 7.77 -14.14 10.29
N GLY A 293 7.66 -12.97 10.88
CA GLY A 293 8.58 -12.48 11.92
C GLY A 293 8.84 -10.97 11.83
N TRP A 294 9.64 -10.48 12.76
CA TRP A 294 9.95 -9.06 12.93
C TRP A 294 11.39 -8.68 12.59
N GLU A 295 12.21 -9.64 12.17
CA GLU A 295 13.56 -9.36 11.68
C GLU A 295 13.48 -8.56 10.39
N GLY A 296 14.35 -7.59 10.23
CA GLY A 296 14.35 -6.66 9.10
C GLY A 296 14.58 -7.33 7.74
N PHE A 297 15.32 -8.43 7.75
CA PHE A 297 15.52 -9.31 6.59
C PHE A 297 15.39 -10.78 7.00
N ARG A 298 14.64 -11.54 6.21
CA ARG A 298 14.40 -12.98 6.39
C ARG A 298 14.49 -13.69 5.05
N THR A 299 14.81 -14.98 5.11
CA THR A 299 14.84 -15.87 3.93
C THR A 299 13.94 -17.08 4.19
N ALA A 300 13.34 -17.61 3.13
CA ALA A 300 12.65 -18.87 3.12
C ALA A 300 13.12 -19.69 1.90
N GLU A 301 13.26 -20.99 2.10
CA GLU A 301 13.57 -21.95 1.04
C GLU A 301 12.38 -22.89 0.88
N LEU A 302 11.89 -23.03 -0.34
CA LEU A 302 10.72 -23.81 -0.68
C LEU A 302 11.03 -24.71 -1.85
N THR A 303 10.66 -25.99 -1.74
CA THR A 303 10.83 -26.95 -2.84
C THR A 303 9.48 -27.15 -3.53
N ILE A 304 9.44 -26.92 -4.85
CA ILE A 304 8.29 -27.12 -5.71
C ILE A 304 8.65 -28.16 -6.77
N GLY A 305 8.18 -29.39 -6.59
CA GLY A 305 8.60 -30.48 -7.47
C GLY A 305 10.10 -30.67 -7.43
N HIS A 306 10.81 -30.30 -8.49
CA HIS A 306 12.28 -30.34 -8.58
C HIS A 306 12.96 -28.98 -8.50
N ILE A 307 12.19 -27.91 -8.25
CA ILE A 307 12.70 -26.54 -8.21
C ILE A 307 12.82 -26.11 -6.74
N GLU A 308 14.00 -25.70 -6.34
CA GLU A 308 14.24 -25.06 -5.05
C GLU A 308 14.11 -23.54 -5.23
N LEU A 309 13.12 -22.95 -4.57
CA LEU A 309 12.92 -21.51 -4.57
C LEU A 309 13.50 -20.88 -3.31
N ARG A 310 14.36 -19.90 -3.48
CA ARG A 310 14.86 -19.06 -2.39
C ARG A 310 14.17 -17.70 -2.44
N ILE A 311 13.46 -17.36 -1.36
CA ILE A 311 12.63 -16.17 -1.25
C ILE A 311 13.18 -15.27 -0.16
N GLY A 312 13.22 -13.97 -0.42
CA GLY A 312 13.64 -12.95 0.52
C GLY A 312 12.48 -12.08 0.99
N ILE A 313 12.52 -11.63 2.24
CA ILE A 313 11.58 -10.65 2.79
C ILE A 313 12.38 -9.53 3.46
N ALA A 314 12.24 -8.29 3.00
CA ALA A 314 12.89 -7.14 3.58
C ALA A 314 11.84 -6.08 4.01
N HIS A 315 11.93 -5.62 5.25
CA HIS A 315 11.17 -4.46 5.67
C HIS A 315 12.06 -3.39 6.32
N GLY A 316 11.91 -2.16 5.81
CA GLY A 316 12.84 -1.06 6.03
C GLY A 316 13.81 -0.92 4.87
N LEU A 317 13.96 0.31 4.35
CA LEU A 317 14.79 0.57 3.17
C LEU A 317 16.28 0.36 3.38
N GLU A 318 16.75 0.33 4.63
CA GLU A 318 18.15 0.01 4.97
C GLU A 318 18.45 -1.47 4.68
N GLU A 319 17.57 -2.37 5.13
CA GLU A 319 17.73 -3.81 4.90
C GLU A 319 17.56 -4.14 3.40
N ALA A 320 16.60 -3.50 2.74
CA ALA A 320 16.45 -3.60 1.30
C ALA A 320 17.73 -3.18 0.54
N ALA A 321 18.36 -2.07 0.95
CA ALA A 321 19.61 -1.62 0.34
C ALA A 321 20.73 -2.63 0.50
N LYS A 322 20.98 -3.12 1.74
CA LYS A 322 22.02 -4.12 2.02
C LYS A 322 21.85 -5.38 1.16
N MET A 323 20.61 -5.82 0.98
CA MET A 323 20.32 -7.00 0.18
C MET A 323 20.55 -6.74 -1.31
N LEU A 324 20.07 -5.61 -1.83
CA LEU A 324 20.28 -5.24 -3.23
C LEU A 324 21.77 -5.08 -3.58
N ASP A 325 22.55 -4.51 -2.67
CA ASP A 325 24.00 -4.39 -2.85
C ASP A 325 24.67 -5.77 -2.99
N LYS A 326 24.27 -6.75 -2.17
CA LYS A 326 24.75 -8.15 -2.26
C LYS A 326 24.33 -8.83 -3.58
N ILE A 327 23.07 -8.65 -3.98
CA ILE A 327 22.57 -9.21 -5.26
C ILE A 327 23.33 -8.59 -6.43
N ARG A 328 23.52 -7.26 -6.42
CA ARG A 328 24.28 -6.54 -7.46
C ARG A 328 25.75 -7.01 -7.53
N ALA A 329 26.36 -7.34 -6.38
CA ALA A 329 27.70 -7.88 -6.29
C ALA A 329 27.80 -9.37 -6.69
N GLY A 330 26.69 -10.07 -6.90
CA GLY A 330 26.65 -11.50 -7.16
C GLY A 330 26.94 -12.38 -5.94
N GLU A 331 26.87 -11.80 -4.73
CA GLU A 331 27.13 -12.50 -3.47
C GLU A 331 25.91 -13.31 -2.99
N GLU A 332 24.71 -12.91 -3.39
CA GLU A 332 23.44 -13.52 -3.00
C GLU A 332 22.52 -13.69 -4.22
N PHE A 333 21.76 -14.78 -4.23
CA PHE A 333 20.76 -15.05 -5.25
C PHE A 333 19.40 -15.37 -4.60
N PHE A 334 18.35 -14.83 -5.17
CA PHE A 334 16.94 -15.06 -4.81
C PHE A 334 16.10 -15.20 -6.07
N HIS A 335 15.00 -15.93 -5.96
CA HIS A 335 14.02 -16.03 -7.03
C HIS A 335 12.97 -14.93 -6.95
N ALA A 336 12.53 -14.61 -5.73
CA ALA A 336 11.58 -13.53 -5.46
C ALA A 336 11.91 -12.85 -4.13
N ILE A 337 11.59 -11.55 -4.04
CA ILE A 337 11.80 -10.79 -2.80
C ILE A 337 10.63 -9.83 -2.57
N GLU A 338 10.05 -9.91 -1.38
CA GLU A 338 9.15 -8.87 -0.90
C GLU A 338 9.95 -7.72 -0.30
N ILE A 339 9.65 -6.49 -0.73
CA ILE A 339 10.25 -5.29 -0.13
C ILE A 339 9.17 -4.32 0.35
N MET A 340 9.17 -4.06 1.65
CA MET A 340 8.34 -3.05 2.29
C MET A 340 9.19 -1.93 2.90
N ALA A 341 8.90 -0.66 2.56
CA ALA A 341 9.66 0.48 3.08
C ALA A 341 9.47 0.70 4.58
N CYS A 342 8.37 0.25 5.16
CA CYS A 342 8.03 0.45 6.56
C CYS A 342 8.34 -0.79 7.40
N LYS A 343 8.85 -0.61 8.63
CA LYS A 343 9.03 -1.70 9.59
C LYS A 343 7.66 -2.31 9.93
N GLY A 344 7.58 -3.64 9.84
CA GLY A 344 6.36 -4.41 10.07
C GLY A 344 5.35 -4.39 8.91
N GLY A 345 5.67 -3.71 7.80
CA GLY A 345 4.76 -3.58 6.66
C GLY A 345 3.81 -2.37 6.76
N CYS A 346 2.65 -2.43 6.11
CA CYS A 346 1.69 -1.32 6.03
C CYS A 346 1.03 -0.97 7.36
N ILE A 347 0.97 -1.89 8.33
CA ILE A 347 0.50 -1.61 9.70
C ILE A 347 1.36 -0.58 10.41
N GLY A 348 2.66 -0.47 10.04
CA GLY A 348 3.61 0.55 10.50
C GLY A 348 3.71 1.76 9.56
N GLY A 349 2.77 1.94 8.64
CA GLY A 349 2.79 2.98 7.62
C GLY A 349 2.84 4.39 8.16
N GLY A 350 3.51 5.28 7.41
CA GLY A 350 3.70 6.68 7.82
C GLY A 350 2.44 7.54 7.88
N GLY A 351 1.27 7.02 7.43
CA GLY A 351 -0.04 7.64 7.56
C GLY A 351 -0.89 7.14 8.73
N GLN A 352 -0.39 6.14 9.48
CA GLN A 352 -1.06 5.57 10.66
C GLN A 352 -1.02 6.51 11.88
N PRO A 353 -1.91 6.30 12.87
CA PRO A 353 -1.82 6.98 14.16
C PRO A 353 -0.45 6.79 14.82
N LYS A 354 0.03 7.85 15.48
CA LYS A 354 1.31 7.78 16.22
C LYS A 354 1.16 6.86 17.42
N ALA A 355 2.04 5.88 17.54
CA ALA A 355 2.07 4.94 18.65
C ALA A 355 3.15 5.34 19.66
N VAL A 356 2.80 5.35 20.95
CA VAL A 356 3.75 5.64 22.05
C VAL A 356 4.71 4.46 22.23
N LYS A 357 4.17 3.23 22.25
CA LYS A 357 4.93 1.99 22.31
C LYS A 357 4.91 1.32 20.93
N LYS A 358 5.81 1.77 20.04
CA LYS A 358 5.74 1.43 18.61
C LYS A 358 5.72 -0.08 18.34
N GLN A 359 6.64 -0.84 18.94
CA GLN A 359 6.75 -2.29 18.69
C GLN A 359 5.52 -3.04 19.19
N GLU A 360 5.11 -2.83 20.45
CA GLU A 360 3.92 -3.47 21.04
C GLU A 360 2.64 -3.16 20.22
N THR A 361 2.53 -1.91 19.75
CA THR A 361 1.38 -1.50 18.93
C THR A 361 1.37 -2.19 17.57
N LEU A 362 2.54 -2.35 16.94
CA LEU A 362 2.65 -3.06 15.66
C LEU A 362 2.29 -4.53 15.80
N GLU A 363 2.74 -5.19 16.87
CA GLU A 363 2.41 -6.59 17.17
C GLU A 363 0.91 -6.79 17.35
N LYS A 364 0.22 -5.86 18.01
CA LYS A 364 -1.24 -5.90 18.15
C LYS A 364 -2.00 -5.65 16.85
N ARG A 365 -1.43 -4.88 15.93
CA ARG A 365 -2.05 -4.59 14.61
C ARG A 365 -1.79 -5.70 13.58
N ALA A 366 -0.79 -6.57 13.82
CA ALA A 366 -0.43 -7.69 12.95
C ALA A 366 -1.41 -8.85 13.07
#